data_a3f1e5172ebb53e7d278338a2d98e1db
#
_entry.id   a3f1e5172ebb53e7d278338a2d98e1db
#
_cell.length_a   1.000
_cell.length_b   1.000
_cell.length_c   1.000
_cell.angle_alpha   90.00
_cell.angle_beta   90.00
_cell.angle_gamma   90.00
#
_symmetry.space_group_name_H-M   'P 1'
#
loop_
_entity.id
_entity.type
_entity.pdbx_description
1 polymer ?
#
loop_
_entity_poly.entity_id
_entity_poly.type
_entity_poly.pdbx_seq_one_letter_code
_entity_poly.pdbx_strand_id
1 'polypeptide(L)' 'MWISILNYASGLVEFHDISRCEYSAPTEEEIAENWLYDKGYNLSEVNYMITDEAPELYNGNTQTIIDIQL' A
#
# COMPACT_ATOMS: atom_id res chain seq x y z
N MET A 1 -8.67 1.62 6.62
CA MET A 1 -8.23 1.74 5.22
C MET A 1 -6.85 1.14 5.07
N TRP A 2 -6.67 0.35 4.06
CA TRP A 2 -5.39 -0.31 3.79
C TRP A 2 -4.89 0.09 2.42
N ILE A 3 -3.57 0.16 2.27
CA ILE A 3 -2.93 0.35 0.99
C ILE A 3 -2.07 -0.87 0.68
N SER A 4 -2.23 -1.40 -0.53
CA SER A 4 -1.42 -2.50 -1.05
C SER A 4 -0.50 -1.93 -2.12
N ILE A 5 0.79 -2.12 -1.97
CA ILE A 5 1.79 -1.50 -2.84
C ILE A 5 2.57 -2.57 -3.58
N LEU A 6 2.65 -2.42 -4.89
CA LEU A 6 3.59 -3.16 -5.72
C LEU A 6 4.79 -2.25 -5.96
N ASN A 7 5.88 -2.54 -5.30
CA ASN A 7 7.08 -1.70 -5.39
C ASN A 7 8.05 -2.30 -6.39
N TYR A 8 8.11 -1.70 -7.57
CA TYR A 8 8.96 -2.21 -8.64
C TYR A 8 10.45 -2.00 -8.37
N ALA A 9 10.80 -0.97 -7.61
CA ALA A 9 12.19 -0.69 -7.29
C ALA A 9 12.79 -1.74 -6.37
N SER A 10 12.00 -2.24 -5.42
CA SER A 10 12.46 -3.23 -4.44
C SER A 10 12.04 -4.66 -4.78
N GLY A 11 11.06 -4.82 -5.65
CA GLY A 11 10.46 -6.13 -5.93
C GLY A 11 9.57 -6.65 -4.82
N LEU A 12 9.12 -5.79 -3.91
CA LEU A 12 8.30 -6.17 -2.76
C LEU A 12 6.84 -5.84 -2.99
N VAL A 13 5.98 -6.66 -2.41
CA VAL A 13 4.56 -6.38 -2.26
C VAL A 13 4.35 -6.04 -0.80
N GLU A 14 3.81 -4.86 -0.53
CA GLU A 14 3.68 -4.33 0.81
C GLU A 14 2.21 -4.05 1.13
N PHE A 15 1.84 -4.26 2.39
CA PHE A 15 0.50 -3.95 2.89
C PHE A 15 0.62 -3.08 4.13
N HIS A 16 -0.08 -1.96 4.14
CA HIS A 16 -0.04 -1.02 5.25
C HIS A 16 -1.44 -0.62 5.66
N ASP A 17 -1.69 -0.59 6.95
CA ASP A 17 -2.91 -0.01 7.49
C ASP A 17 -2.70 1.48 7.66
N ILE A 18 -3.41 2.27 6.88
CA ILE A 18 -3.30 3.73 6.92
C ILE A 18 -4.54 4.39 7.55
N SER A 19 -5.30 3.63 8.32
CA SER A 19 -6.51 4.14 8.98
C SER A 19 -6.22 5.25 9.97
N ARG A 20 -5.01 5.31 10.48
CA ARG A 20 -4.58 6.30 11.46
C ARG A 20 -3.74 7.43 10.87
N CYS A 21 -3.64 7.50 9.56
CA CYS A 21 -2.89 8.61 8.98
C CYS A 21 -3.65 9.91 9.19
N GLU A 22 -2.92 10.97 9.49
CA GLU A 22 -3.49 12.27 9.82
C GLU A 22 -3.75 13.13 8.60
N TYR A 23 -3.77 12.53 7.42
CA TYR A 23 -3.96 13.27 6.19
C TYR A 23 -5.43 13.57 5.97
N SER A 24 -5.71 14.81 5.68
CA SER A 24 -7.03 15.27 5.30
C SER A 24 -7.01 15.61 3.82
N ALA A 25 -7.74 14.85 3.04
CA ALA A 25 -7.82 15.09 1.60
C ALA A 25 -9.23 14.73 1.12
N PRO A 26 -9.69 15.33 0.00
CA PRO A 26 -11.04 15.09 -0.51
C PRO A 26 -11.31 13.66 -0.94
N THR A 27 -10.30 12.92 -1.35
CA THR A 27 -10.46 11.56 -1.83
C THR A 27 -9.48 10.62 -1.16
N GLU A 28 -9.84 9.34 -1.11
CA GLU A 28 -8.96 8.31 -0.58
C GLU A 28 -7.67 8.17 -1.38
N GLU A 29 -7.74 8.37 -2.70
CA GLU A 29 -6.56 8.35 -3.55
C GLU A 29 -5.55 9.42 -3.17
N GLU A 30 -6.04 10.62 -2.90
CA GLU A 30 -5.16 11.71 -2.47
C GLU A 30 -4.55 11.43 -1.10
N ILE A 31 -5.31 10.83 -0.20
CA ILE A 31 -4.79 10.42 1.11
C ILE A 31 -3.66 9.40 0.91
N ALA A 32 -3.87 8.41 0.06
CA ALA A 32 -2.87 7.40 -0.23
C ALA A 32 -1.62 7.99 -0.88
N GLU A 33 -1.79 8.89 -1.84
CA GLU A 33 -0.66 9.54 -2.50
C GLU A 33 0.14 10.39 -1.53
N ASN A 34 -0.52 11.13 -0.65
CA ASN A 34 0.15 11.92 0.37
C ASN A 34 0.92 11.03 1.33
N TRP A 35 0.32 9.91 1.73
CA TRP A 35 0.99 8.95 2.58
C TRP A 35 2.23 8.35 1.90
N LEU A 36 2.09 7.94 0.64
CA LEU A 36 3.21 7.39 -0.13
C LEU A 36 4.34 8.40 -0.27
N TYR A 37 3.98 9.63 -0.61
CA TYR A 37 4.96 10.70 -0.76
C TYR A 37 5.71 10.98 0.54
N ASP A 38 4.98 11.03 1.64
CA ASP A 38 5.54 11.28 2.96
C ASP A 38 6.48 10.17 3.42
N LYS A 39 6.20 8.94 3.03
CA LYS A 39 7.05 7.79 3.35
C LYS A 39 8.24 7.63 2.40
N GLY A 40 8.37 8.48 1.42
CA GLY A 40 9.50 8.47 0.51
C GLY A 40 9.36 7.57 -0.71
N TYR A 41 8.15 7.11 -1.01
CA TYR A 41 7.92 6.34 -2.22
C TYR A 41 7.95 7.24 -3.45
N ASN A 42 8.50 6.72 -4.51
CA ASN A 42 8.43 7.37 -5.81
C ASN A 42 7.24 6.80 -6.56
N LEU A 43 6.22 7.61 -6.81
CA LEU A 43 4.98 7.17 -7.41
C LEU A 43 5.16 6.58 -8.81
N SER A 44 6.25 6.91 -9.49
CA SER A 44 6.55 6.31 -10.79
C SER A 44 7.09 4.88 -10.69
N GLU A 45 7.48 4.44 -9.50
CA GLU A 45 8.08 3.13 -9.27
C GLU A 45 7.16 2.17 -8.49
N VAL A 46 5.95 2.60 -8.17
CA VAL A 46 5.00 1.80 -7.42
C VAL A 46 3.63 1.84 -8.06
N ASN A 47 2.90 0.74 -7.94
CA ASN A 47 1.45 0.72 -8.13
C ASN A 47 0.82 0.43 -6.77
N TYR A 48 -0.36 0.94 -6.54
CA TYR A 48 -1.04 0.73 -5.28
C TYR A 48 -2.54 0.55 -5.47
N MET A 49 -3.15 -0.08 -4.48
CA MET A 49 -4.59 -0.27 -4.40
C MET A 49 -5.04 0.03 -2.98
N ILE A 50 -6.17 0.70 -2.85
CA ILE A 50 -6.74 1.03 -1.55
C ILE A 50 -7.92 0.12 -1.30
N THR A 51 -7.99 -0.46 -0.10
CA THR A 51 -9.10 -1.29 0.33
C THR A 51 -9.56 -0.89 1.73
N ASP A 52 -10.84 -1.12 2.04
CA ASP A 52 -11.37 -0.83 3.37
C ASP A 52 -10.93 -1.86 4.39
N GLU A 53 -10.74 -3.09 3.96
CA GLU A 53 -10.34 -4.19 4.80
C GLU A 53 -8.94 -4.67 4.44
N ALA A 54 -8.32 -5.41 5.35
CA ALA A 54 -7.04 -6.02 5.09
C ALA A 54 -7.11 -6.87 3.82
N PRO A 55 -6.17 -6.72 2.90
CA PRO A 55 -6.20 -7.46 1.64
C PRO A 55 -6.06 -8.96 1.88
N GLU A 56 -6.85 -9.72 1.14
CA GLU A 56 -6.71 -11.16 1.09
C GLU A 56 -5.77 -11.53 -0.03
N LEU A 57 -4.89 -12.48 0.25
CA LEU A 57 -3.97 -12.97 -0.76
C LEU A 57 -4.50 -14.27 -1.31
N TYR A 58 -4.65 -14.32 -2.60
CA TYR A 58 -4.85 -15.59 -3.26
C TYR A 58 -3.53 -16.34 -3.26
N ASN A 59 -3.49 -17.38 -2.45
CA ASN A 59 -2.29 -18.21 -2.29
C ASN A 59 -2.60 -19.60 -2.82
N GLY A 60 -2.66 -19.77 -4.11
CA GLY A 60 -2.86 -21.08 -4.71
C GLY A 60 -1.75 -22.04 -4.28
N ASN A 61 -0.84 -22.36 -5.19
CA ASN A 61 0.32 -23.20 -4.88
C ASN A 61 1.60 -22.36 -4.76
N THR A 62 1.46 -21.08 -4.66
CA THR A 62 2.59 -20.17 -4.67
C THR A 62 2.81 -19.63 -3.27
N GLN A 63 4.03 -19.70 -2.81
CA GLN A 63 4.37 -18.98 -1.59
C GLN A 63 4.56 -17.52 -1.94
N THR A 64 3.70 -16.71 -1.40
CA THR A 64 3.86 -15.27 -1.51
C THR A 64 4.54 -14.79 -0.24
N ILE A 65 5.68 -14.17 -0.39
CA ILE A 65 6.35 -13.54 0.73
C ILE A 65 5.71 -12.18 0.92
N ILE A 66 5.09 -12.03 2.07
CA ILE A 66 4.46 -10.78 2.42
C ILE A 66 5.31 -10.13 3.48
N ASP A 67 5.78 -8.95 3.19
CA ASP A 67 6.43 -8.12 4.18
C ASP A 67 5.37 -7.16 4.72
N ILE A 68 4.83 -7.50 5.87
CA ILE A 68 3.85 -6.63 6.52
C ILE A 68 4.64 -5.61 7.33
N GLN A 69 4.60 -4.38 6.88
CA GLN A 69 5.20 -3.28 7.60
C GLN A 69 4.12 -2.53 8.35
N LEU A 70 4.21 -2.57 9.63
CA LEU A 70 3.27 -1.89 10.50
C LEU A 70 3.77 -0.51 10.87
#